data_9bf01715696e3d123bd0577c450b23fa
#
_entry.id   9bf01715696e3d123bd0577c450b23fa
#
_cell.length_a   1.000
_cell.length_b   1.000
_cell.length_c   1.000
_cell.angle_alpha   90.00
_cell.angle_beta   90.00
_cell.angle_gamma   90.00
#
_symmetry.space_group_name_H-M   'P 1'
#
loop_
_entity.id
_entity.type
_entity.pdbx_description
1 polymer ?
#
loop_
_entity_poly.entity_id
_entity_poly.type
_entity_poly.pdbx_seq_one_letter_code
_entity_poly.pdbx_strand_id
1 'polypeptide(L)'
;MNIGIVGAGKVGFSFGRLLAEKGVRISGYYSRNSDSAREAAEFTNSGHYTDLGKLIEDSDAIFITVPDNAITEVYRQVAEFEIQDKYICHCSGACTAEEAFPGIHAQGAYAISIHLLFPISSKYNCWRELAGAFFCVEGDTQAVEVFVPLLRGLGLQVQTISPESKAQYHLSCALASNFVCALVQRSAELLSGCGFSETDALHALAPLMRSNLAHVIEHGAVSALTGPIERGDTQTVQKHLSCLTERDDRQLYALLGLEQVKMAQEKHPEQDYGILAALLNREKEQKE
;
A
#
# COMPACT_ATOMS: atom_id res chain seq x y z
N MET A 1 12.86 6.61 23.55
CA MET A 1 11.40 6.46 23.30
C MET A 1 11.06 4.99 23.33
N ASN A 2 10.06 4.63 24.09
CA ASN A 2 9.51 3.29 24.24
C ASN A 2 8.20 3.20 23.45
N ILE A 3 8.03 2.18 22.62
CA ILE A 3 6.86 2.03 21.76
C ILE A 3 6.01 0.84 22.24
N GLY A 4 4.75 1.11 22.60
CA GLY A 4 3.74 0.08 22.85
C GLY A 4 2.95 -0.19 21.56
N ILE A 5 2.63 -1.45 21.30
CA ILE A 5 1.90 -1.85 20.09
C ILE A 5 0.56 -2.46 20.47
N VAL A 6 -0.53 -1.85 19.98
CA VAL A 6 -1.90 -2.35 20.11
C VAL A 6 -2.32 -2.98 18.80
N GLY A 7 -2.44 -4.29 18.81
CA GLY A 7 -2.69 -5.12 17.64
C GLY A 7 -1.50 -5.97 17.26
N ALA A 8 -1.69 -7.29 17.20
CA ALA A 8 -0.67 -8.28 16.84
C ALA A 8 -0.99 -8.95 15.50
N GLY A 9 -1.38 -8.12 14.51
CA GLY A 9 -1.55 -8.51 13.12
C GLY A 9 -0.24 -8.49 12.34
N LYS A 10 -0.31 -8.71 11.02
CA LYS A 10 0.88 -8.73 10.15
C LYS A 10 1.70 -7.44 10.23
N VAL A 11 1.03 -6.27 10.30
CA VAL A 11 1.69 -4.96 10.40
C VAL A 11 2.41 -4.83 11.74
N GLY A 12 1.72 -5.08 12.86
CA GLY A 12 2.32 -4.98 14.20
C GLY A 12 3.53 -5.90 14.38
N PHE A 13 3.45 -7.14 13.88
CA PHE A 13 4.58 -8.08 13.88
C PHE A 13 5.77 -7.56 13.07
N SER A 14 5.54 -7.22 11.79
CA SER A 14 6.63 -6.86 10.87
C SER A 14 7.26 -5.52 11.23
N PHE A 15 6.44 -4.53 11.54
CA PHE A 15 6.95 -3.20 11.88
C PHE A 15 7.61 -3.18 13.25
N GLY A 16 7.00 -3.83 14.26
CA GLY A 16 7.61 -3.96 15.58
C GLY A 16 8.95 -4.70 15.54
N ARG A 17 9.04 -5.80 14.73
CA ARG A 17 10.31 -6.51 14.54
C ARG A 17 11.36 -5.65 13.85
N LEU A 18 11.00 -4.91 12.81
CA LEU A 18 11.90 -4.00 12.11
C LEU A 18 12.47 -2.95 13.07
N LEU A 19 11.60 -2.31 13.87
CA LEU A 19 12.00 -1.30 14.84
C LEU A 19 12.92 -1.89 15.92
N ALA A 20 12.59 -3.07 16.46
CA ALA A 20 13.41 -3.76 17.47
C ALA A 20 14.80 -4.13 16.91
N GLU A 21 14.89 -4.65 15.69
CA GLU A 21 16.17 -4.96 15.03
C GLU A 21 17.04 -3.72 14.82
N LYS A 22 16.42 -2.57 14.65
CA LYS A 22 17.10 -1.29 14.52
C LYS A 22 17.38 -0.60 15.85
N GLY A 23 17.15 -1.28 16.98
CA GLY A 23 17.50 -0.79 18.32
C GLY A 23 16.45 0.11 18.98
N VAL A 24 15.25 0.23 18.39
CA VAL A 24 14.13 0.91 19.05
C VAL A 24 13.55 0.00 20.14
N ARG A 25 13.34 0.55 21.33
CA ARG A 25 12.76 -0.21 22.44
C ARG A 25 11.25 -0.38 22.23
N ILE A 26 10.82 -1.61 22.09
CA ILE A 26 9.41 -2.00 22.10
C ILE A 26 9.04 -2.34 23.55
N SER A 27 8.11 -1.58 24.16
CA SER A 27 7.58 -1.89 25.50
C SER A 27 6.91 -3.26 25.49
N GLY A 28 6.06 -3.48 24.50
CA GLY A 28 5.40 -4.76 24.31
C GLY A 28 4.14 -4.67 23.45
N TYR A 29 3.36 -5.75 23.50
CA TYR A 29 2.13 -5.91 22.73
C TYR A 29 0.91 -6.12 23.61
N TYR A 30 -0.19 -5.48 23.20
CA TYR A 30 -1.55 -5.76 23.65
C TYR A 30 -2.42 -6.11 22.44
N SER A 31 -3.27 -7.13 22.58
CA SER A 31 -4.24 -7.50 21.54
C SER A 31 -5.44 -8.20 22.16
N ARG A 32 -6.62 -8.09 21.54
CA ARG A 32 -7.82 -8.86 21.91
C ARG A 32 -7.55 -10.38 21.94
N ASN A 33 -6.72 -10.86 21.03
CA ASN A 33 -6.20 -12.22 21.08
C ASN A 33 -4.85 -12.19 21.81
N SER A 34 -4.87 -12.59 23.09
CA SER A 34 -3.70 -12.59 23.97
C SER A 34 -2.57 -13.50 23.46
N ASP A 35 -2.89 -14.62 22.81
CA ASP A 35 -1.88 -15.52 22.25
C ASP A 35 -1.11 -14.83 21.10
N SER A 36 -1.80 -14.07 20.24
CA SER A 36 -1.13 -13.29 19.21
C SER A 36 -0.24 -12.19 19.77
N ALA A 37 -0.64 -11.55 20.88
CA ALA A 37 0.18 -10.54 21.55
C ALA A 37 1.44 -11.17 22.17
N ARG A 38 1.30 -12.34 22.79
CA ARG A 38 2.43 -13.12 23.35
C ARG A 38 3.41 -13.53 22.25
N GLU A 39 2.89 -14.09 21.14
CA GLU A 39 3.69 -14.48 19.96
C GLU A 39 4.49 -13.30 19.39
N ALA A 40 3.87 -12.11 19.29
CA ALA A 40 4.54 -10.90 18.81
C ALA A 40 5.60 -10.40 19.80
N ALA A 41 5.31 -10.45 21.08
CA ALA A 41 6.23 -10.08 22.16
C ALA A 41 7.48 -10.98 22.17
N GLU A 42 7.31 -12.29 22.03
CA GLU A 42 8.40 -13.26 21.92
C GLU A 42 9.24 -12.98 20.64
N PHE A 43 8.56 -12.71 19.51
CA PHE A 43 9.23 -12.44 18.23
C PHE A 43 10.08 -11.17 18.26
N THR A 44 9.70 -10.17 19.05
CA THR A 44 10.41 -8.89 19.19
C THR A 44 11.25 -8.79 20.47
N ASN A 45 11.28 -9.84 21.29
CA ASN A 45 11.92 -9.85 22.62
C ASN A 45 11.45 -8.68 23.48
N SER A 46 10.12 -8.50 23.59
CA SER A 46 9.46 -7.41 24.31
C SER A 46 8.40 -7.91 25.31
N GLY A 47 7.67 -7.01 25.97
CA GLY A 47 6.64 -7.35 26.93
C GLY A 47 5.36 -7.88 26.30
N HIS A 48 4.70 -8.83 26.97
CA HIS A 48 3.32 -9.22 26.71
C HIS A 48 2.40 -8.58 27.75
N TYR A 49 1.42 -7.79 27.31
CA TYR A 49 0.48 -7.10 28.17
C TYR A 49 -0.93 -7.67 28.02
N THR A 50 -1.55 -7.97 29.15
CA THR A 50 -2.98 -8.33 29.25
C THR A 50 -3.83 -7.14 29.71
N ASP A 51 -3.20 -6.06 30.12
CA ASP A 51 -3.80 -4.81 30.58
C ASP A 51 -3.31 -3.67 29.65
N LEU A 52 -4.25 -3.01 28.97
CA LEU A 52 -3.97 -1.92 28.05
C LEU A 52 -3.39 -0.69 28.78
N GLY A 53 -3.91 -0.38 29.97
CA GLY A 53 -3.44 0.76 30.77
C GLY A 53 -1.96 0.65 31.13
N LYS A 54 -1.50 -0.56 31.50
CA LYS A 54 -0.08 -0.81 31.79
C LYS A 54 0.81 -0.65 30.56
N LEU A 55 0.36 -1.09 29.37
CA LEU A 55 1.10 -0.86 28.14
C LEU A 55 1.24 0.65 27.86
N ILE A 56 0.15 1.40 28.06
CA ILE A 56 0.13 2.85 27.85
C ILE A 56 1.08 3.55 28.84
N GLU A 57 1.03 3.19 30.13
CA GLU A 57 1.91 3.73 31.17
C GLU A 57 3.39 3.53 30.84
N ASP A 58 3.77 2.33 30.37
CA ASP A 58 5.16 1.94 30.07
C ASP A 58 5.68 2.47 28.72
N SER A 59 4.86 3.22 27.97
CA SER A 59 5.18 3.63 26.59
C SER A 59 5.09 5.15 26.39
N ASP A 60 6.02 5.70 25.62
CA ASP A 60 6.00 7.09 25.18
C ASP A 60 5.13 7.25 23.91
N ALA A 61 5.04 6.19 23.11
CA ALA A 61 4.25 6.15 21.88
C ALA A 61 3.42 4.85 21.81
N ILE A 62 2.17 4.95 21.34
CA ILE A 62 1.26 3.83 21.14
C ILE A 62 0.98 3.66 19.66
N PHE A 63 1.36 2.51 19.11
CA PHE A 63 1.13 2.16 17.71
C PHE A 63 -0.10 1.27 17.58
N ILE A 64 -1.17 1.79 17.00
CA ILE A 64 -2.42 1.07 16.74
C ILE A 64 -2.32 0.41 15.35
N THR A 65 -2.06 -0.90 15.34
CA THR A 65 -1.80 -1.69 14.13
C THR A 65 -2.93 -2.69 13.85
N VAL A 66 -4.16 -2.25 14.10
CA VAL A 66 -5.39 -3.00 13.82
C VAL A 66 -5.92 -2.68 12.41
N PRO A 67 -6.91 -3.42 11.87
CA PRO A 67 -7.56 -3.05 10.61
C PRO A 67 -8.14 -1.64 10.65
N ASP A 68 -8.15 -0.95 9.51
CA ASP A 68 -8.50 0.47 9.38
C ASP A 68 -9.86 0.81 10.03
N ASN A 69 -10.87 -0.04 9.82
CA ASN A 69 -12.21 0.13 10.38
C ASN A 69 -12.28 -0.02 11.91
N ALA A 70 -11.22 -0.47 12.55
CA ALA A 70 -11.14 -0.64 14.00
C ALA A 70 -10.23 0.41 14.70
N ILE A 71 -9.49 1.23 13.95
CA ILE A 71 -8.51 2.16 14.51
C ILE A 71 -9.16 3.14 15.49
N THR A 72 -10.21 3.83 15.07
CA THR A 72 -10.89 4.85 15.91
C THR A 72 -11.52 4.23 17.16
N GLU A 73 -12.06 3.02 17.06
CA GLU A 73 -12.65 2.33 18.21
C GLU A 73 -11.56 1.92 19.22
N VAL A 74 -10.43 1.41 18.75
CA VAL A 74 -9.28 1.07 19.60
C VAL A 74 -8.66 2.35 20.19
N TYR A 75 -8.60 3.43 19.44
CA TYR A 75 -8.16 4.72 19.98
C TYR A 75 -9.06 5.21 21.12
N ARG A 76 -10.39 5.08 21.03
CA ARG A 76 -11.28 5.45 22.12
C ARG A 76 -10.96 4.70 23.42
N GLN A 77 -10.61 3.40 23.32
CA GLN A 77 -10.18 2.62 24.47
C GLN A 77 -8.83 3.11 25.02
N VAL A 78 -7.88 3.49 24.16
CA VAL A 78 -6.61 4.11 24.56
C VAL A 78 -6.85 5.46 25.26
N ALA A 79 -7.80 6.23 24.76
CA ALA A 79 -8.16 7.55 25.26
C ALA A 79 -8.91 7.54 26.62
N GLU A 80 -9.28 6.36 27.14
CA GLU A 80 -9.80 6.21 28.51
C GLU A 80 -8.68 6.31 29.56
N PHE A 81 -7.41 6.26 29.15
CA PHE A 81 -6.24 6.32 30.01
C PHE A 81 -5.53 7.68 29.88
N GLU A 82 -4.56 7.92 30.76
CA GLU A 82 -3.71 9.11 30.69
C GLU A 82 -2.74 9.00 29.50
N ILE A 83 -2.97 9.85 28.49
CA ILE A 83 -2.17 9.89 27.26
C ILE A 83 -1.50 11.25 27.03
N GLN A 84 -1.53 12.16 28.01
CA GLN A 84 -0.86 13.45 27.91
C GLN A 84 0.61 13.27 27.50
N ASP A 85 1.08 14.11 26.60
CA ASP A 85 2.44 14.13 26.02
C ASP A 85 2.84 12.81 25.29
N LYS A 86 1.90 11.89 25.06
CA LYS A 86 2.17 10.67 24.29
C LYS A 86 1.87 10.85 22.79
N TYR A 87 2.56 10.05 22.00
CA TYR A 87 2.34 9.96 20.56
C TYR A 87 1.41 8.78 20.25
N ILE A 88 0.31 9.03 19.56
CA ILE A 88 -0.60 7.98 19.12
C ILE A 88 -0.44 7.83 17.61
N CYS A 89 -0.04 6.64 17.19
CA CYS A 89 0.30 6.32 15.80
C CYS A 89 -0.65 5.27 15.23
N HIS A 90 -1.00 5.38 13.96
CA HIS A 90 -1.57 4.29 13.19
C HIS A 90 -0.82 4.06 11.87
N CYS A 91 -1.11 2.91 11.20
CA CYS A 91 -0.43 2.51 9.97
C CYS A 91 -1.36 2.45 8.74
N SER A 92 -2.57 3.02 8.79
CA SER A 92 -3.45 3.10 7.64
C SER A 92 -2.88 3.99 6.53
N GLY A 93 -3.02 3.54 5.29
CA GLY A 93 -2.66 4.35 4.12
C GLY A 93 -3.74 5.34 3.70
N ALA A 94 -5.00 5.09 4.07
CA ALA A 94 -6.15 5.87 3.62
C ALA A 94 -6.65 6.89 4.66
N CYS A 95 -6.67 6.50 5.95
CA CYS A 95 -7.15 7.34 7.04
C CYS A 95 -6.09 8.35 7.46
N THR A 96 -6.46 9.61 7.68
CA THR A 96 -5.54 10.61 8.25
C THR A 96 -5.40 10.43 9.77
N ALA A 97 -4.33 10.99 10.35
CA ALA A 97 -4.13 10.97 11.79
C ALA A 97 -5.26 11.69 12.54
N GLU A 98 -5.79 12.79 12.01
CA GLU A 98 -6.90 13.55 12.57
C GLU A 98 -8.21 12.75 12.55
N GLU A 99 -8.53 12.09 11.42
CA GLU A 99 -9.72 11.24 11.30
C GLU A 99 -9.66 10.03 12.23
N ALA A 100 -8.47 9.45 12.41
CA ALA A 100 -8.26 8.27 13.24
C ALA A 100 -8.46 8.56 14.73
N PHE A 101 -8.08 9.76 15.19
CA PHE A 101 -7.94 10.10 16.61
C PHE A 101 -8.74 11.34 17.02
N PRO A 102 -10.08 11.30 16.92
CA PRO A 102 -10.92 12.46 17.22
C PRO A 102 -10.75 12.91 18.69
N GLY A 103 -10.49 14.21 18.88
CA GLY A 103 -10.35 14.81 20.21
C GLY A 103 -9.00 14.60 20.89
N ILE A 104 -7.98 14.08 20.22
CA ILE A 104 -6.67 13.77 20.79
C ILE A 104 -5.98 14.98 21.43
N HIS A 105 -6.10 16.17 20.83
CA HIS A 105 -5.49 17.40 21.33
C HIS A 105 -6.10 17.85 22.66
N ALA A 106 -7.38 17.56 22.90
CA ALA A 106 -8.02 17.85 24.19
C ALA A 106 -7.44 17.00 25.34
N GLN A 107 -6.76 15.90 25.01
CA GLN A 107 -6.05 15.05 25.96
C GLN A 107 -4.54 15.32 26.03
N GLY A 108 -4.07 16.36 25.35
CA GLY A 108 -2.66 16.74 25.33
C GLY A 108 -1.74 15.74 24.64
N ALA A 109 -2.27 14.84 23.78
CA ALA A 109 -1.51 13.87 23.01
C ALA A 109 -1.33 14.30 21.55
N TYR A 110 -0.44 13.65 20.82
CA TYR A 110 -0.08 13.98 19.45
C TYR A 110 -0.43 12.84 18.49
N ALA A 111 -1.08 13.17 17.39
CA ALA A 111 -1.51 12.25 16.34
C ALA A 111 -0.44 12.09 15.27
N ILE A 112 -0.20 10.86 14.82
CA ILE A 112 0.66 10.59 13.68
C ILE A 112 0.20 9.35 12.91
N SER A 113 0.31 9.39 11.60
CA SER A 113 0.18 8.24 10.72
C SER A 113 1.53 7.90 10.10
N ILE A 114 1.92 6.63 10.16
CA ILE A 114 3.13 6.09 9.54
C ILE A 114 2.71 4.91 8.68
N HIS A 115 2.44 5.16 7.42
CA HIS A 115 2.06 4.11 6.48
C HIS A 115 3.29 3.47 5.84
N LEU A 116 3.31 2.14 5.82
CA LEU A 116 4.35 1.32 5.23
C LEU A 116 3.99 1.05 3.76
N LEU A 117 4.71 1.65 2.83
CA LEU A 117 4.49 1.46 1.39
C LEU A 117 5.04 0.09 0.95
N PHE A 118 4.46 -0.96 1.52
CA PHE A 118 4.87 -2.34 1.29
C PHE A 118 3.72 -3.33 1.55
N PRO A 119 3.50 -4.33 0.70
CA PRO A 119 2.46 -5.33 0.91
C PRO A 119 2.89 -6.33 1.99
N ILE A 120 2.37 -6.20 3.21
CA ILE A 120 2.70 -7.11 4.30
C ILE A 120 1.87 -8.39 4.20
N SER A 121 2.42 -9.38 3.53
CA SER A 121 1.79 -10.67 3.28
C SER A 121 1.98 -11.68 4.42
N SER A 122 3.07 -11.59 5.19
CA SER A 122 3.45 -12.52 6.25
C SER A 122 3.79 -11.79 7.55
N LYS A 123 3.52 -12.42 8.71
CA LYS A 123 3.93 -11.94 10.02
C LYS A 123 5.45 -11.94 10.20
N TYR A 124 6.12 -13.02 9.75
CA TYR A 124 7.49 -13.36 10.17
C TYR A 124 8.58 -12.93 9.17
N ASN A 125 8.26 -12.82 7.90
CA ASN A 125 9.27 -12.69 6.85
C ASN A 125 9.38 -11.29 6.26
N CYS A 126 8.25 -10.52 6.21
CA CYS A 126 8.21 -9.24 5.52
C CYS A 126 9.09 -8.14 6.15
N TRP A 127 9.44 -8.24 7.43
CA TRP A 127 10.19 -7.18 8.11
C TRP A 127 11.58 -6.91 7.51
N ARG A 128 12.22 -7.92 6.89
CA ARG A 128 13.53 -7.74 6.22
C ARG A 128 13.40 -6.90 4.95
N GLU A 129 12.40 -7.21 4.15
CA GLU A 129 12.11 -6.49 2.89
C GLU A 129 11.54 -5.09 3.18
N LEU A 130 10.76 -4.97 4.26
CA LEU A 130 10.21 -3.70 4.73
C LEU A 130 11.29 -2.66 5.04
N ALA A 131 12.51 -3.08 5.39
CA ALA A 131 13.64 -2.17 5.61
C ALA A 131 14.03 -1.36 4.36
N GLY A 132 13.70 -1.83 3.16
CA GLY A 132 13.91 -1.14 1.89
C GLY A 132 12.71 -0.33 1.40
N ALA A 133 11.58 -0.38 2.10
CA ALA A 133 10.35 0.32 1.72
C ALA A 133 10.40 1.80 2.09
N PHE A 134 9.52 2.58 1.44
CA PHE A 134 9.22 3.94 1.90
C PHE A 134 8.20 3.93 3.02
N PHE A 135 8.38 4.85 3.96
CA PHE A 135 7.43 5.15 5.02
C PHE A 135 6.82 6.53 4.76
N CYS A 136 5.52 6.57 4.59
CA CYS A 136 4.79 7.81 4.36
C CYS A 136 4.22 8.32 5.68
N VAL A 137 4.56 9.55 6.03
CA VAL A 137 4.24 10.14 7.35
C VAL A 137 3.40 11.40 7.18
N GLU A 138 2.34 11.52 7.98
CA GLU A 138 1.58 12.75 8.18
C GLU A 138 1.02 12.78 9.62
N GLY A 139 0.63 13.96 10.09
CA GLY A 139 0.07 14.17 11.41
C GLY A 139 0.51 15.50 12.03
N ASP A 140 0.44 15.58 13.34
CA ASP A 140 0.82 16.77 14.09
C ASP A 140 2.30 17.13 13.87
N THR A 141 2.59 18.42 13.73
CA THR A 141 3.95 18.92 13.49
C THR A 141 4.93 18.39 14.54
N GLN A 142 4.54 18.40 15.82
CA GLN A 142 5.37 17.91 16.93
C GLN A 142 5.70 16.41 16.78
N ALA A 143 4.72 15.61 16.35
CA ALA A 143 4.94 14.19 16.12
C ALA A 143 5.82 13.94 14.89
N VAL A 144 5.59 14.67 13.80
CA VAL A 144 6.39 14.59 12.56
C VAL A 144 7.85 14.95 12.83
N GLU A 145 8.11 16.02 13.61
CA GLU A 145 9.46 16.47 14.00
C GLU A 145 10.22 15.43 14.84
N VAL A 146 9.52 14.56 15.55
CA VAL A 146 10.12 13.47 16.32
C VAL A 146 10.31 12.21 15.49
N PHE A 147 9.27 11.76 14.78
CA PHE A 147 9.29 10.45 14.10
C PHE A 147 10.07 10.46 12.79
N VAL A 148 10.06 11.55 12.01
CA VAL A 148 10.79 11.59 10.74
C VAL A 148 12.31 11.49 10.96
N PRO A 149 12.94 12.27 11.87
CA PRO A 149 14.36 12.09 12.17
C PRO A 149 14.66 10.72 12.78
N LEU A 150 13.79 10.20 13.66
CA LEU A 150 13.96 8.87 14.23
C LEU A 150 14.03 7.80 13.13
N LEU A 151 13.03 7.73 12.27
CA LEU A 151 12.95 6.72 11.21
C LEU A 151 14.13 6.86 10.21
N ARG A 152 14.48 8.08 9.82
CA ARG A 152 15.65 8.35 8.97
C ARG A 152 16.96 7.96 9.66
N GLY A 153 17.10 8.21 10.94
CA GLY A 153 18.26 7.79 11.75
C GLY A 153 18.41 6.26 11.83
N LEU A 154 17.30 5.52 11.68
CA LEU A 154 17.30 4.07 11.54
C LEU A 154 17.64 3.59 10.10
N GLY A 155 17.95 4.49 9.18
CA GLY A 155 18.24 4.18 7.78
C GLY A 155 17.00 3.84 6.95
N LEU A 156 15.79 4.26 7.37
CA LEU A 156 14.56 4.07 6.63
C LEU A 156 14.29 5.25 5.68
N GLN A 157 13.68 4.96 4.55
CA GLN A 157 13.27 5.98 3.58
C GLN A 157 11.94 6.59 4.02
N VAL A 158 11.89 7.90 4.24
CA VAL A 158 10.70 8.58 4.78
C VAL A 158 10.31 9.76 3.91
N GLN A 159 9.05 9.78 3.52
CA GLN A 159 8.40 10.89 2.82
C GLN A 159 7.25 11.44 3.70
N THR A 160 7.25 12.75 3.92
CA THR A 160 6.10 13.44 4.52
C THR A 160 5.12 13.89 3.44
N ILE A 161 3.84 13.79 3.74
CA ILE A 161 2.76 14.32 2.90
C ILE A 161 1.82 15.18 3.75
N SER A 162 0.99 16.01 3.10
CA SER A 162 -0.11 16.68 3.79
C SER A 162 -1.31 15.73 3.98
N PRO A 163 -2.14 15.92 5.02
CA PRO A 163 -3.36 15.12 5.22
C PRO A 163 -4.28 15.12 3.99
N GLU A 164 -4.42 16.27 3.30
CA GLU A 164 -5.26 16.39 2.10
C GLU A 164 -4.78 15.50 0.94
N SER A 165 -3.48 15.22 0.89
CA SER A 165 -2.87 14.38 -0.15
C SER A 165 -3.03 12.88 0.13
N LYS A 166 -3.50 12.47 1.32
CA LYS A 166 -3.48 11.08 1.75
C LYS A 166 -4.33 10.15 0.88
N ALA A 167 -5.52 10.60 0.49
CA ALA A 167 -6.38 9.82 -0.39
C ALA A 167 -5.75 9.59 -1.77
N GLN A 168 -5.15 10.63 -2.37
CA GLN A 168 -4.44 10.52 -3.65
C GLN A 168 -3.20 9.61 -3.53
N TYR A 169 -2.45 9.74 -2.44
CA TYR A 169 -1.33 8.87 -2.14
C TYR A 169 -1.76 7.40 -2.06
N HIS A 170 -2.81 7.08 -1.28
CA HIS A 170 -3.28 5.71 -1.16
C HIS A 170 -3.86 5.16 -2.46
N LEU A 171 -4.55 6.00 -3.25
CA LEU A 171 -5.00 5.62 -4.59
C LEU A 171 -3.83 5.20 -5.48
N SER A 172 -2.71 5.92 -5.47
CA SER A 172 -1.52 5.54 -6.25
C SER A 172 -0.94 4.19 -5.82
N CYS A 173 -0.96 3.89 -4.51
CA CYS A 173 -0.55 2.58 -3.99
C CYS A 173 -1.49 1.46 -4.46
N ALA A 174 -2.81 1.71 -4.45
CA ALA A 174 -3.81 0.75 -4.92
C ALA A 174 -3.68 0.45 -6.41
N LEU A 175 -3.44 1.48 -7.24
CA LEU A 175 -3.17 1.31 -8.67
C LEU A 175 -1.92 0.46 -8.93
N ALA A 176 -0.83 0.70 -8.20
CA ALA A 176 0.43 0.01 -8.40
C ALA A 176 0.46 -1.42 -7.80
N SER A 177 -0.48 -1.78 -6.94
CA SER A 177 -0.51 -3.06 -6.22
C SER A 177 -1.81 -3.83 -6.45
N ASN A 178 -2.92 -3.37 -5.86
CA ASN A 178 -4.18 -4.11 -5.86
C ASN A 178 -4.76 -4.27 -7.28
N PHE A 179 -4.69 -3.24 -8.13
CA PHE A 179 -5.21 -3.30 -9.50
C PHE A 179 -4.33 -4.17 -10.40
N VAL A 180 -3.04 -4.29 -10.11
CA VAL A 180 -2.18 -5.27 -10.79
C VAL A 180 -2.68 -6.69 -10.57
N CYS A 181 -3.15 -7.04 -9.35
CA CYS A 181 -3.74 -8.35 -9.09
C CYS A 181 -4.96 -8.62 -9.98
N ALA A 182 -5.84 -7.61 -10.16
CA ALA A 182 -7.01 -7.74 -11.02
C ALA A 182 -6.63 -7.92 -12.50
N LEU A 183 -5.64 -7.18 -12.99
CA LEU A 183 -5.13 -7.32 -14.36
C LEU A 183 -4.50 -8.72 -14.59
N VAL A 184 -3.74 -9.21 -13.63
CA VAL A 184 -3.14 -10.55 -13.70
C VAL A 184 -4.21 -11.64 -13.70
N GLN A 185 -5.23 -11.53 -12.84
CA GLN A 185 -6.36 -12.47 -12.80
C GLN A 185 -7.07 -12.51 -14.14
N ARG A 186 -7.41 -11.32 -14.71
CA ARG A 186 -8.08 -11.25 -16.00
C ARG A 186 -7.24 -11.81 -17.14
N SER A 187 -5.93 -11.58 -17.13
CA SER A 187 -5.02 -12.15 -18.12
C SER A 187 -4.94 -13.66 -18.04
N ALA A 188 -4.95 -14.24 -16.83
CA ALA A 188 -4.96 -15.69 -16.62
C ALA A 188 -6.26 -16.32 -17.11
N GLU A 189 -7.42 -15.69 -16.88
CA GLU A 189 -8.73 -16.14 -17.39
C GLU A 189 -8.76 -16.18 -18.93
N LEU A 190 -8.23 -15.16 -19.60
CA LEU A 190 -8.11 -15.14 -21.06
C LEU A 190 -7.22 -16.27 -21.59
N LEU A 191 -6.10 -16.56 -20.93
CA LEU A 191 -5.25 -17.72 -21.28
C LEU A 191 -5.93 -19.05 -21.02
N SER A 192 -6.75 -19.15 -19.98
CA SER A 192 -7.55 -20.37 -19.73
C SER A 192 -8.54 -20.62 -20.88
N GLY A 193 -9.11 -19.57 -21.44
CA GLY A 193 -9.91 -19.65 -22.67
C GLY A 193 -9.12 -20.15 -23.91
N CYS A 194 -7.78 -20.06 -23.87
CA CYS A 194 -6.90 -20.62 -24.91
C CYS A 194 -6.42 -22.05 -24.59
N GLY A 195 -6.95 -22.71 -23.53
CA GLY A 195 -6.65 -24.09 -23.17
C GLY A 195 -5.54 -24.27 -22.13
N PHE A 196 -5.05 -23.19 -21.50
CA PHE A 196 -4.15 -23.32 -20.35
C PHE A 196 -4.93 -23.72 -19.09
N SER A 197 -4.34 -24.53 -18.21
CA SER A 197 -4.85 -24.66 -16.86
C SER A 197 -4.64 -23.35 -16.10
N GLU A 198 -5.41 -23.09 -15.02
CA GLU A 198 -5.27 -21.90 -14.19
C GLU A 198 -3.82 -21.73 -13.67
N THR A 199 -3.22 -22.82 -13.21
CA THR A 199 -1.85 -22.83 -12.71
C THR A 199 -0.84 -22.55 -13.84
N ASP A 200 -1.02 -23.16 -15.01
CA ASP A 200 -0.11 -22.96 -16.14
C ASP A 200 -0.24 -21.56 -16.74
N ALA A 201 -1.45 -20.98 -16.75
CA ALA A 201 -1.66 -19.61 -17.19
C ALA A 201 -0.83 -18.60 -16.37
N LEU A 202 -0.86 -18.72 -15.04
CA LEU A 202 -0.06 -17.85 -14.17
C LEU A 202 1.45 -18.08 -14.35
N HIS A 203 1.89 -19.34 -14.46
CA HIS A 203 3.28 -19.69 -14.71
C HIS A 203 3.79 -19.14 -16.07
N ALA A 204 2.96 -19.22 -17.10
CA ALA A 204 3.30 -18.69 -18.44
C ALA A 204 3.42 -17.16 -18.44
N LEU A 205 2.55 -16.45 -17.70
CA LEU A 205 2.59 -14.99 -17.60
C LEU A 205 3.73 -14.47 -16.70
N ALA A 206 4.18 -15.25 -15.72
CA ALA A 206 5.13 -14.79 -14.72
C ALA A 206 6.46 -14.21 -15.29
N PRO A 207 7.13 -14.84 -16.29
CA PRO A 207 8.34 -14.27 -16.89
C PRO A 207 8.06 -12.92 -17.60
N LEU A 208 6.94 -12.84 -18.33
CA LEU A 208 6.53 -11.62 -19.03
C LEU A 208 6.30 -10.47 -18.05
N MET A 209 5.53 -10.72 -16.97
CA MET A 209 5.24 -9.72 -15.94
C MET A 209 6.50 -9.24 -15.23
N ARG A 210 7.38 -10.17 -14.80
CA ARG A 210 8.63 -9.82 -14.11
C ARG A 210 9.56 -8.99 -14.99
N SER A 211 9.75 -9.39 -16.24
CA SER A 211 10.61 -8.67 -17.18
C SER A 211 10.08 -7.27 -17.46
N ASN A 212 8.77 -7.14 -17.73
CA ASN A 212 8.17 -5.85 -18.03
C ASN A 212 8.21 -4.92 -16.81
N LEU A 213 7.86 -5.42 -15.62
CA LEU A 213 7.88 -4.63 -14.40
C LEU A 213 9.29 -4.18 -14.01
N ALA A 214 10.29 -5.06 -14.15
CA ALA A 214 11.70 -4.69 -13.95
C ALA A 214 12.12 -3.56 -14.89
N HIS A 215 11.75 -3.64 -16.17
CA HIS A 215 12.05 -2.61 -17.15
C HIS A 215 11.36 -1.27 -16.82
N VAL A 216 10.08 -1.32 -16.39
CA VAL A 216 9.36 -0.13 -15.92
C VAL A 216 10.04 0.53 -14.72
N ILE A 217 10.49 -0.26 -13.75
CA ILE A 217 11.17 0.24 -12.55
C ILE A 217 12.53 0.88 -12.92
N GLU A 218 13.26 0.28 -13.85
CA GLU A 218 14.61 0.72 -14.22
C GLU A 218 14.61 1.94 -15.15
N HIS A 219 13.67 1.99 -16.11
CA HIS A 219 13.70 2.97 -17.21
C HIS A 219 12.48 3.90 -17.27
N GLY A 220 11.50 3.69 -16.41
CA GLY A 220 10.23 4.42 -16.42
C GLY A 220 9.20 3.82 -17.40
N ALA A 221 7.92 4.12 -17.15
CA ALA A 221 6.80 3.50 -17.84
C ALA A 221 6.75 3.86 -19.34
N VAL A 222 7.04 5.10 -19.71
CA VAL A 222 7.03 5.56 -21.12
C VAL A 222 8.09 4.82 -21.93
N SER A 223 9.31 4.75 -21.43
CA SER A 223 10.42 4.05 -22.10
C SER A 223 10.16 2.54 -22.21
N ALA A 224 9.60 1.94 -21.17
CA ALA A 224 9.33 0.50 -21.12
C ALA A 224 8.13 0.07 -21.99
N LEU A 225 7.26 1.00 -22.39
CA LEU A 225 6.08 0.67 -23.20
C LEU A 225 6.48 0.04 -24.53
N THR A 226 5.89 -1.10 -24.83
CA THR A 226 6.01 -1.85 -26.10
C THR A 226 4.65 -2.39 -26.51
N GLY A 227 4.56 -2.97 -27.69
CA GLY A 227 3.36 -3.66 -28.14
C GLY A 227 2.56 -2.95 -29.22
N PRO A 228 1.34 -3.42 -29.55
CA PRO A 228 0.60 -2.95 -30.71
C PRO A 228 0.18 -1.49 -30.58
N ILE A 229 -0.18 -1.02 -29.41
CA ILE A 229 -0.59 0.38 -29.19
C ILE A 229 0.61 1.30 -29.37
N GLU A 230 1.76 0.97 -28.82
CA GLU A 230 2.99 1.75 -28.94
C GLU A 230 3.42 1.87 -30.42
N ARG A 231 3.23 0.81 -31.21
CA ARG A 231 3.54 0.83 -32.64
C ARG A 231 2.43 1.43 -33.55
N GLY A 232 1.28 1.80 -32.96
CA GLY A 232 0.13 2.29 -33.74
C GLY A 232 -0.59 1.21 -34.54
N ASP A 233 -0.43 -0.07 -34.19
CA ASP A 233 -1.00 -1.23 -34.91
C ASP A 233 -2.50 -1.39 -34.63
N THR A 234 -3.30 -0.61 -35.33
CA THR A 234 -4.76 -0.60 -35.22
C THR A 234 -5.39 -1.97 -35.53
N GLN A 235 -4.80 -2.73 -36.46
CA GLN A 235 -5.34 -4.04 -36.85
C GLN A 235 -5.24 -5.06 -35.68
N THR A 236 -4.10 -5.09 -35.02
CA THR A 236 -3.94 -5.97 -33.84
C THR A 236 -4.86 -5.53 -32.71
N VAL A 237 -5.02 -4.24 -32.46
CA VAL A 237 -5.96 -3.72 -31.45
C VAL A 237 -7.41 -4.10 -31.76
N GLN A 238 -7.84 -4.03 -33.05
CA GLN A 238 -9.17 -4.49 -33.46
C GLN A 238 -9.36 -6.00 -33.19
N LYS A 239 -8.33 -6.82 -33.48
CA LYS A 239 -8.39 -8.26 -33.15
C LYS A 239 -8.52 -8.51 -31.66
N HIS A 240 -7.79 -7.77 -30.83
CA HIS A 240 -7.94 -7.87 -29.37
C HIS A 240 -9.37 -7.54 -28.93
N LEU A 241 -9.93 -6.44 -29.42
CA LEU A 241 -11.30 -6.03 -29.12
C LEU A 241 -12.33 -7.07 -29.58
N SER A 242 -12.09 -7.74 -30.72
CA SER A 242 -12.99 -8.79 -31.22
C SER A 242 -12.99 -10.06 -30.37
N CYS A 243 -11.95 -10.30 -29.57
CA CYS A 243 -11.88 -11.42 -28.63
C CYS A 243 -12.60 -11.15 -27.30
N LEU A 244 -12.94 -9.89 -27.02
CA LEU A 244 -13.60 -9.49 -25.79
C LEU A 244 -15.11 -9.46 -26.02
N THR A 245 -15.83 -10.41 -25.43
CA THR A 245 -17.29 -10.52 -25.54
C THR A 245 -18.03 -9.62 -24.57
N GLU A 246 -17.46 -9.46 -23.35
CA GLU A 246 -18.08 -8.66 -22.31
C GLU A 246 -17.76 -7.19 -22.49
N ARG A 247 -18.76 -6.35 -22.25
CA ARG A 247 -18.65 -4.91 -22.36
C ARG A 247 -17.58 -4.33 -21.40
N ASP A 248 -17.60 -4.76 -20.16
CA ASP A 248 -16.69 -4.26 -19.13
C ASP A 248 -15.23 -4.53 -19.49
N ASP A 249 -14.94 -5.67 -20.11
CA ASP A 249 -13.62 -6.00 -20.60
C ASP A 249 -13.16 -5.09 -21.75
N ARG A 250 -14.08 -4.79 -22.68
CA ARG A 250 -13.82 -3.87 -23.77
C ARG A 250 -13.54 -2.46 -23.26
N GLN A 251 -14.32 -2.01 -22.26
CA GLN A 251 -14.12 -0.70 -21.63
C GLN A 251 -12.82 -0.65 -20.84
N LEU A 252 -12.47 -1.67 -20.07
CA LEU A 252 -11.20 -1.77 -19.35
C LEU A 252 -10.02 -1.72 -20.34
N TYR A 253 -10.08 -2.50 -21.41
CA TYR A 253 -9.05 -2.50 -22.47
C TYR A 253 -8.92 -1.11 -23.10
N ALA A 254 -10.04 -0.47 -23.41
CA ALA A 254 -10.06 0.84 -24.04
C ALA A 254 -9.48 1.94 -23.13
N LEU A 255 -9.85 1.95 -21.85
CA LEU A 255 -9.34 2.93 -20.88
C LEU A 255 -7.83 2.80 -20.70
N LEU A 256 -7.33 1.59 -20.47
CA LEU A 256 -5.89 1.32 -20.36
C LEU A 256 -5.16 1.59 -21.70
N GLY A 257 -5.79 1.27 -22.81
CA GLY A 257 -5.27 1.55 -24.14
C GLY A 257 -5.12 3.04 -24.42
N LEU A 258 -6.06 3.87 -23.98
CA LEU A 258 -5.96 5.34 -24.11
C LEU A 258 -4.82 5.93 -23.26
N GLU A 259 -4.54 5.38 -22.08
CA GLU A 259 -3.36 5.77 -21.32
C GLU A 259 -2.06 5.35 -22.03
N GLN A 260 -2.02 4.15 -22.63
CA GLN A 260 -0.87 3.74 -23.45
C GLN A 260 -0.69 4.62 -24.69
N VAL A 261 -1.77 5.10 -25.32
CA VAL A 261 -1.68 6.06 -26.45
C VAL A 261 -1.00 7.36 -26.02
N LYS A 262 -1.33 7.91 -24.83
CA LYS A 262 -0.64 9.11 -24.29
C LYS A 262 0.85 8.86 -24.11
N MET A 263 1.20 7.73 -23.52
CA MET A 263 2.60 7.33 -23.33
C MET A 263 3.33 7.10 -24.66
N ALA A 264 2.66 6.47 -25.63
CA ALA A 264 3.20 6.24 -26.96
C ALA A 264 3.43 7.57 -27.74
N GLN A 265 2.51 8.51 -27.59
CA GLN A 265 2.65 9.86 -28.17
C GLN A 265 3.84 10.63 -27.57
N GLU A 266 4.09 10.47 -26.26
CA GLU A 266 5.26 11.05 -25.59
C GLU A 266 6.56 10.39 -26.08
N LYS A 267 6.55 9.06 -26.26
CA LYS A 267 7.70 8.28 -26.73
C LYS A 267 8.03 8.54 -28.20
N HIS A 268 7.01 8.73 -29.05
CA HIS A 268 7.11 8.92 -30.51
C HIS A 268 6.30 10.14 -30.94
N PRO A 269 6.77 11.38 -30.71
CA PRO A 269 6.01 12.61 -30.98
C PRO A 269 5.60 12.80 -32.44
N GLU A 270 6.36 12.22 -33.37
CA GLU A 270 6.12 12.33 -34.81
C GLU A 270 5.08 11.32 -35.33
N GLN A 271 4.67 10.35 -34.52
CA GLN A 271 3.72 9.31 -34.93
C GLN A 271 2.27 9.73 -34.67
N ASP A 272 1.40 9.52 -35.67
CA ASP A 272 -0.03 9.79 -35.53
C ASP A 272 -0.76 8.58 -34.93
N TYR A 273 -1.36 8.79 -33.76
CA TYR A 273 -2.20 7.81 -33.05
C TYR A 273 -3.71 8.13 -33.13
N GLY A 274 -4.12 9.09 -33.94
CA GLY A 274 -5.50 9.60 -34.02
C GLY A 274 -6.54 8.50 -34.33
N ILE A 275 -6.25 7.62 -35.28
CA ILE A 275 -7.15 6.52 -35.69
C ILE A 275 -7.29 5.53 -34.51
N LEU A 276 -6.20 5.20 -33.85
CA LEU A 276 -6.18 4.28 -32.71
C LEU A 276 -6.92 4.86 -31.51
N ALA A 277 -6.68 6.12 -31.20
CA ALA A 277 -7.40 6.84 -30.14
C ALA A 277 -8.90 6.91 -30.41
N ALA A 278 -9.32 7.17 -31.65
CA ALA A 278 -10.73 7.20 -32.07
C ALA A 278 -11.40 5.81 -31.91
N LEU A 279 -10.69 4.73 -32.25
CA LEU A 279 -11.16 3.37 -32.07
C LEU A 279 -11.43 3.07 -30.56
N LEU A 280 -10.44 3.34 -29.73
CA LEU A 280 -10.54 3.09 -28.28
C LEU A 280 -11.61 3.97 -27.60
N ASN A 281 -11.76 5.24 -28.01
CA ASN A 281 -12.82 6.11 -27.47
C ASN A 281 -14.22 5.60 -27.79
N ARG A 282 -14.46 5.01 -28.94
CA ARG A 282 -15.77 4.40 -29.27
C ARG A 282 -16.11 3.26 -28.32
N GLU A 283 -15.13 2.40 -28.02
CA GLU A 283 -15.33 1.28 -27.07
C GLU A 283 -15.60 1.76 -25.65
N LYS A 284 -14.93 2.83 -25.21
CA LYS A 284 -15.17 3.47 -23.91
C LYS A 284 -16.58 4.04 -23.79
N GLU A 285 -17.14 4.63 -24.87
CA GLU A 285 -18.41 5.36 -24.86
C GLU A 285 -19.65 4.51 -25.16
N GLN A 286 -19.49 3.22 -25.53
CA GLN A 286 -20.63 2.35 -25.79
C GLN A 286 -21.55 2.33 -24.56
N LYS A 287 -22.71 3.02 -24.71
CA LYS A 287 -23.84 2.96 -23.74
C LYS A 287 -24.70 1.74 -24.07
N GLU A 288 -25.47 1.27 -23.10
CA GLU A 288 -26.46 0.21 -23.28
C GLU A 288 -27.35 0.42 -24.48
#